data_f7b2c667d3096a713e36a37d6c2b613a
#
_entry.id   f7b2c667d3096a713e36a37d6c2b613a
#
_cell.length_a   1.000
_cell.length_b   1.000
_cell.length_c   1.000
_cell.angle_alpha   90.00
_cell.angle_beta   90.00
_cell.angle_gamma   90.00
#
_symmetry.space_group_name_H-M   'P 1'
#
loop_
_entity.id
_entity.type
_entity.pdbx_description
1 polymer ?
#
loop_
_entity_poly.entity_id
_entity_poly.type
_entity_poly.pdbx_seq_one_letter_code
_entity_poly.pdbx_strand_id
1 'polypeptide(L)'
;MRAIGKILLSVVTLLLFVQCRTTECSVVMEDVDINDWSEETTVSYTNKQTANNYDLNIVLHVNRRFEAKQLEFEITTMTPDSLRYSEQVTLPVSLSWENPTAVTTDIELPYRRDVTLRCEGEYTMVITPQQSIVGVEAAGINFQMKR
;
A
#
# COMPACT_ATOMS: atom_id res chain seq x y z
N MET A 1 -5.40 -53.47 -12.05
CA MET A 1 -6.31 -52.52 -11.33
C MET A 1 -5.68 -51.86 -10.12
N ARG A 2 -4.90 -52.53 -9.29
CA ARG A 2 -4.26 -51.90 -8.11
C ARG A 2 -3.19 -50.84 -8.40
N ALA A 3 -2.49 -50.96 -9.53
CA ALA A 3 -1.43 -50.00 -9.95
C ALA A 3 -2.04 -48.67 -10.45
N ILE A 4 -3.14 -48.74 -11.19
CA ILE A 4 -3.84 -47.55 -11.76
C ILE A 4 -4.42 -46.65 -10.63
N GLY A 5 -4.95 -47.28 -9.58
CA GLY A 5 -5.47 -46.54 -8.44
C GLY A 5 -4.39 -45.79 -7.65
N LYS A 6 -3.20 -46.33 -7.53
CA LYS A 6 -2.04 -45.69 -6.87
C LYS A 6 -1.50 -44.51 -7.70
N ILE A 7 -1.45 -44.64 -9.02
CA ILE A 7 -1.01 -43.57 -9.92
C ILE A 7 -2.02 -42.43 -9.92
N LEU A 8 -3.33 -42.75 -9.96
CA LEU A 8 -4.37 -41.74 -9.89
C LEU A 8 -4.36 -40.96 -8.58
N LEU A 9 -4.18 -41.64 -7.46
CA LEU A 9 -4.06 -41.01 -6.15
C LEU A 9 -2.82 -40.11 -6.06
N SER A 10 -1.69 -40.54 -6.64
CA SER A 10 -0.45 -39.74 -6.67
C SER A 10 -0.59 -38.48 -7.49
N VAL A 11 -1.30 -38.53 -8.64
CA VAL A 11 -1.55 -37.37 -9.50
C VAL A 11 -2.49 -36.36 -8.82
N VAL A 12 -3.53 -36.85 -8.14
CA VAL A 12 -4.46 -35.98 -7.38
C VAL A 12 -3.74 -35.27 -6.23
N THR A 13 -2.83 -35.97 -5.52
CA THR A 13 -2.05 -35.37 -4.44
C THR A 13 -1.09 -34.29 -4.97
N LEU A 14 -0.51 -34.48 -6.16
CA LEU A 14 0.38 -33.50 -6.78
C LEU A 14 -0.34 -32.21 -7.21
N LEU A 15 -1.61 -32.30 -7.58
CA LEU A 15 -2.44 -31.15 -7.99
C LEU A 15 -2.85 -30.25 -6.81
N LEU A 16 -2.79 -30.76 -5.57
CA LEU A 16 -3.12 -29.99 -4.38
C LEU A 16 -2.02 -29.00 -3.94
N PHE A 17 -0.83 -29.09 -4.54
CA PHE A 17 0.27 -28.16 -4.29
C PHE A 17 0.32 -26.96 -5.26
N VAL A 18 -0.77 -26.69 -5.99
CA VAL A 18 -0.91 -25.40 -6.67
C VAL A 18 -1.10 -24.33 -5.60
N GLN A 19 0.02 -23.90 -5.02
CA GLN A 19 0.04 -22.79 -4.08
C GLN A 19 -0.43 -21.54 -4.82
N CYS A 20 -1.53 -20.98 -4.38
CA CYS A 20 -1.94 -19.64 -4.73
C CYS A 20 -0.75 -18.71 -4.44
N ARG A 21 -0.15 -18.13 -5.47
CA ARG A 21 0.86 -17.08 -5.32
C ARG A 21 0.13 -15.85 -4.79
N THR A 22 0.08 -15.70 -3.49
CA THR A 22 -0.42 -14.48 -2.86
C THR A 22 0.65 -13.40 -3.07
N THR A 23 0.27 -12.32 -3.72
CA THR A 23 1.06 -11.08 -3.72
C THR A 23 1.10 -10.61 -2.29
N GLU A 24 2.28 -10.56 -1.68
CA GLU A 24 2.41 -10.00 -0.34
C GLU A 24 2.20 -8.48 -0.44
N CYS A 25 1.17 -8.03 0.23
CA CYS A 25 0.76 -6.63 0.30
C CYS A 25 0.82 -6.24 1.77
N SER A 26 1.55 -5.21 2.09
CA SER A 26 1.63 -4.67 3.44
C SER A 26 1.13 -3.23 3.44
N VAL A 27 -0.05 -3.01 4.00
CA VAL A 27 -0.63 -1.69 4.17
C VAL A 27 -0.35 -1.21 5.60
N VAL A 28 0.27 -0.06 5.72
CA VAL A 28 0.48 0.63 7.01
C VAL A 28 -0.25 1.96 6.93
N MET A 29 -1.17 2.19 7.85
CA MET A 29 -2.00 3.40 7.92
C MET A 29 -2.05 3.94 9.33
N GLU A 30 -2.23 5.26 9.44
CA GLU A 30 -2.44 5.98 10.69
C GLU A 30 -3.70 6.85 10.57
N ASP A 31 -4.42 7.00 11.67
CA ASP A 31 -5.59 7.86 11.75
C ASP A 31 -5.19 9.33 11.64
N VAL A 32 -6.03 10.11 10.95
CA VAL A 32 -5.82 11.54 10.75
C VAL A 32 -7.06 12.34 11.14
N ASP A 33 -6.94 13.66 11.27
CA ASP A 33 -8.11 14.50 11.56
C ASP A 33 -9.05 14.54 10.34
N ILE A 34 -10.21 13.95 10.51
CA ILE A 34 -11.27 13.85 9.48
C ILE A 34 -11.78 15.21 8.98
N ASN A 35 -11.62 16.25 9.78
CA ASN A 35 -12.11 17.59 9.46
C ASN A 35 -11.04 18.45 8.79
N ASP A 36 -9.77 18.18 9.09
CA ASP A 36 -8.65 18.99 8.61
C ASP A 36 -7.35 18.17 8.67
N TRP A 37 -7.15 17.28 7.71
CA TRP A 37 -5.86 16.63 7.59
C TRP A 37 -4.86 17.55 6.90
N SER A 38 -4.08 18.24 7.68
CA SER A 38 -3.02 19.17 7.27
C SER A 38 -1.69 18.88 7.96
N GLU A 39 -1.70 18.02 8.99
CA GLU A 39 -0.51 17.61 9.70
C GLU A 39 0.18 16.40 9.04
N GLU A 40 1.47 16.24 9.34
CA GLU A 40 2.24 15.10 8.85
C GLU A 40 1.74 13.77 9.44
N THR A 41 1.76 12.73 8.62
CA THR A 41 1.44 11.36 9.01
C THR A 41 2.66 10.49 8.78
N THR A 42 3.08 9.77 9.80
CA THR A 42 4.29 8.93 9.75
C THR A 42 3.90 7.46 9.75
N VAL A 43 4.40 6.72 8.77
CA VAL A 43 4.25 5.27 8.68
C VAL A 43 5.60 4.58 8.59
N SER A 44 5.72 3.40 9.18
CA SER A 44 6.96 2.60 9.16
C SER A 44 6.71 1.23 8.55
N TYR A 45 7.67 0.78 7.74
CA TYR A 45 7.68 -0.54 7.12
C TYR A 45 9.01 -1.23 7.36
N THR A 46 8.99 -2.47 7.85
CA THR A 46 10.20 -3.27 8.04
C THR A 46 10.45 -4.15 6.81
N ASN A 47 11.48 -3.79 6.04
CA ASN A 47 11.96 -4.60 4.93
C ASN A 47 12.83 -5.76 5.44
N LYS A 48 12.46 -6.98 5.08
CA LYS A 48 13.17 -8.22 5.46
C LYS A 48 13.99 -8.83 4.33
N GLN A 49 13.88 -8.29 3.12
CA GLN A 49 14.48 -8.85 1.90
C GLN A 49 14.90 -7.75 0.93
N THR A 50 16.20 -7.72 0.61
CA THR A 50 16.76 -6.69 -0.28
C THR A 50 16.63 -7.02 -1.77
N ALA A 51 16.23 -8.25 -2.12
CA ALA A 51 16.16 -8.70 -3.51
C ALA A 51 14.81 -8.41 -4.19
N ASN A 52 13.81 -7.91 -3.45
CA ASN A 52 12.48 -7.68 -3.97
C ASN A 52 12.28 -6.23 -4.41
N ASN A 53 11.47 -6.07 -5.45
CA ASN A 53 10.97 -4.77 -5.88
C ASN A 53 9.55 -4.56 -5.36
N TYR A 54 9.19 -3.32 -5.12
CA TYR A 54 7.90 -2.92 -4.58
C TYR A 54 7.24 -1.85 -5.46
N ASP A 55 5.93 -1.95 -5.59
CA ASP A 55 5.10 -0.81 -5.97
C ASP A 55 4.59 -0.15 -4.69
N LEU A 56 4.74 1.16 -4.59
CA LEU A 56 4.29 1.96 -3.46
C LEU A 56 3.08 2.78 -3.87
N ASN A 57 1.98 2.61 -3.15
CA ASN A 57 0.78 3.40 -3.33
C ASN A 57 0.47 4.15 -2.03
N ILE A 58 0.05 5.41 -2.13
CA ILE A 58 -0.57 6.10 -1.00
C ILE A 58 -1.99 5.57 -0.88
N VAL A 59 -2.37 5.16 0.30
CA VAL A 59 -3.72 4.65 0.61
C VAL A 59 -4.42 5.64 1.52
N LEU A 60 -5.63 6.01 1.18
CA LEU A 60 -6.48 6.88 1.98
C LEU A 60 -7.80 6.18 2.26
N HIS A 61 -8.19 6.13 3.53
CA HIS A 61 -9.55 5.78 3.94
C HIS A 61 -10.38 7.05 3.99
N VAL A 62 -11.38 7.16 3.12
CA VAL A 62 -12.13 8.40 2.94
C VAL A 62 -13.63 8.22 3.15
N ASN A 63 -14.30 9.27 3.59
CA ASN A 63 -15.76 9.30 3.70
C ASN A 63 -16.39 10.18 2.61
N ARG A 64 -17.72 10.32 2.67
CA ARG A 64 -18.52 11.07 1.68
C ARG A 64 -18.24 12.57 1.61
N ARG A 65 -17.48 13.13 2.56
CA ARG A 65 -17.08 14.55 2.55
C ARG A 65 -15.81 14.79 1.73
N PHE A 66 -15.10 13.72 1.34
CA PHE A 66 -13.91 13.82 0.52
C PHE A 66 -14.28 14.14 -0.94
N GLU A 67 -13.80 15.27 -1.47
CA GLU A 67 -14.12 15.76 -2.81
C GLU A 67 -12.89 16.12 -3.66
N ALA A 68 -11.68 15.89 -3.11
CA ALA A 68 -10.46 16.26 -3.82
C ALA A 68 -10.29 15.46 -5.12
N LYS A 69 -9.93 16.15 -6.20
CA LYS A 69 -9.61 15.54 -7.50
C LYS A 69 -8.12 15.40 -7.75
N GLN A 70 -7.33 16.09 -6.95
CA GLN A 70 -5.89 16.10 -6.99
C GLN A 70 -5.38 16.37 -5.58
N LEU A 71 -4.31 15.71 -5.20
CA LEU A 71 -3.67 15.89 -3.91
C LEU A 71 -2.19 16.20 -4.09
N GLU A 72 -1.69 17.11 -3.27
CA GLU A 72 -0.29 17.50 -3.24
C GLU A 72 0.30 17.14 -1.88
N PHE A 73 1.40 16.39 -1.91
CA PHE A 73 2.11 15.95 -0.73
C PHE A 73 3.60 16.27 -0.83
N GLU A 74 4.21 16.54 0.31
CA GLU A 74 5.64 16.31 0.49
C GLU A 74 5.80 14.93 1.14
N ILE A 75 6.59 14.06 0.51
CA ILE A 75 6.88 12.73 1.04
C ILE A 75 8.35 12.68 1.41
N THR A 76 8.61 12.44 2.70
CA THR A 76 9.96 12.24 3.21
C THR A 76 10.15 10.77 3.54
N THR A 77 11.15 10.13 2.94
CA THR A 77 11.54 8.75 3.21
C THR A 77 12.86 8.73 3.98
N MET A 78 12.87 8.05 5.12
CA MET A 78 14.08 7.74 5.89
C MET A 78 14.38 6.25 5.76
N THR A 79 15.61 5.93 5.39
CA THR A 79 16.07 4.57 5.19
C THR A 79 16.76 4.02 6.44
N PRO A 80 16.92 2.67 6.59
CA PRO A 80 17.58 2.06 7.74
C PRO A 80 19.04 2.52 7.94
N ASP A 81 19.72 2.93 6.87
CA ASP A 81 21.08 3.49 6.90
C ASP A 81 21.11 5.01 7.11
N SER A 82 20.00 5.58 7.62
CA SER A 82 19.86 7.00 8.00
C SER A 82 19.93 8.00 6.85
N LEU A 83 19.73 7.57 5.61
CA LEU A 83 19.54 8.50 4.50
C LEU A 83 18.13 9.06 4.52
N ARG A 84 18.00 10.35 4.15
CA ARG A 84 16.72 11.05 4.08
C ARG A 84 16.51 11.63 2.69
N TYR A 85 15.36 11.36 2.12
CA TYR A 85 14.92 11.86 0.82
C TYR A 85 13.56 12.53 0.99
N SER A 86 13.42 13.76 0.47
CA SER A 86 12.14 14.46 0.42
C SER A 86 11.82 14.85 -1.00
N GLU A 87 10.57 14.70 -1.38
CA GLU A 87 10.07 15.11 -2.68
C GLU A 87 8.63 15.61 -2.60
N GLN A 88 8.28 16.53 -3.49
CA GLN A 88 6.90 16.97 -3.67
C GLN A 88 6.26 16.18 -4.80
N VAL A 89 5.06 15.68 -4.57
CA VAL A 89 4.30 14.90 -5.54
C VAL A 89 2.89 15.44 -5.65
N THR A 90 2.37 15.40 -6.88
CA THR A 90 0.99 15.74 -7.19
C THR A 90 0.34 14.49 -7.77
N LEU A 91 -0.70 13.99 -7.10
CA LEU A 91 -1.37 12.75 -7.44
C LEU A 91 -2.82 13.01 -7.83
N PRO A 92 -3.25 12.59 -9.03
CA PRO A 92 -4.65 12.68 -9.41
C PRO A 92 -5.48 11.67 -8.62
N VAL A 93 -6.67 12.07 -8.22
CA VAL A 93 -7.62 11.22 -7.51
C VAL A 93 -8.73 10.79 -8.46
N SER A 94 -8.93 9.48 -8.55
CA SER A 94 -10.08 8.89 -9.22
C SER A 94 -10.89 8.14 -8.18
N LEU A 95 -11.94 8.77 -7.65
CA LEU A 95 -12.82 8.17 -6.66
C LEU A 95 -14.09 7.66 -7.34
N SER A 96 -14.36 6.38 -7.15
CA SER A 96 -15.62 5.75 -7.54
C SER A 96 -16.22 5.01 -6.35
N TRP A 97 -17.48 5.28 -6.06
CA TRP A 97 -18.22 4.60 -5.03
C TRP A 97 -18.89 3.35 -5.62
N GLU A 98 -18.27 2.19 -5.48
CA GLU A 98 -18.81 0.94 -5.97
C GLU A 98 -20.15 0.58 -5.29
N ASN A 99 -20.25 0.89 -3.99
CA ASN A 99 -21.49 0.75 -3.24
C ASN A 99 -22.10 2.13 -2.95
N PRO A 100 -23.29 2.47 -3.52
CA PRO A 100 -23.96 3.75 -3.28
C PRO A 100 -24.30 4.03 -1.81
N THR A 101 -24.44 3.00 -0.99
CA THR A 101 -24.79 3.12 0.43
C THR A 101 -23.58 3.10 1.36
N ALA A 102 -22.39 2.82 0.85
CA ALA A 102 -21.16 2.88 1.65
C ALA A 102 -20.93 4.29 2.17
N VAL A 103 -20.53 4.41 3.42
CA VAL A 103 -20.20 5.69 4.07
C VAL A 103 -18.72 6.03 3.93
N THR A 104 -17.88 5.01 3.79
CA THR A 104 -16.41 5.11 3.60
C THR A 104 -15.95 4.21 2.47
N THR A 105 -14.79 4.49 1.92
CA THR A 105 -14.10 3.66 0.93
C THR A 105 -12.60 3.90 0.97
N ASP A 106 -11.81 2.95 0.48
CA ASP A 106 -10.38 3.11 0.31
C ASP A 106 -10.07 3.57 -1.10
N ILE A 107 -9.11 4.47 -1.24
CA ILE A 107 -8.53 4.86 -2.51
C ILE A 107 -7.03 4.62 -2.48
N GLU A 108 -6.49 4.10 -3.58
CA GLU A 108 -5.06 3.92 -3.76
C GLU A 108 -4.55 4.87 -4.85
N LEU A 109 -3.55 5.65 -4.49
CA LEU A 109 -2.90 6.60 -5.38
C LEU A 109 -1.51 6.06 -5.72
N PRO A 110 -1.23 5.72 -7.00
CA PRO A 110 0.09 5.27 -7.40
C PRO A 110 1.16 6.32 -7.12
N TYR A 111 2.14 5.97 -6.29
CA TYR A 111 3.23 6.88 -5.91
C TYR A 111 4.54 6.51 -6.59
N ARG A 112 5.03 5.30 -6.38
CA ARG A 112 6.27 4.81 -6.99
C ARG A 112 6.08 3.41 -7.53
N ARG A 113 6.75 3.10 -8.63
CA ARG A 113 6.74 1.79 -9.26
C ARG A 113 8.14 1.22 -9.26
N ASP A 114 8.23 -0.09 -9.06
CA ASP A 114 9.45 -0.88 -9.22
C ASP A 114 10.62 -0.41 -8.35
N VAL A 115 10.32 -0.07 -7.09
CA VAL A 115 11.30 0.42 -6.12
C VAL A 115 12.03 -0.74 -5.47
N THR A 116 13.36 -0.70 -5.47
CA THR A 116 14.19 -1.65 -4.72
C THR A 116 14.52 -1.07 -3.35
N LEU A 117 14.10 -1.74 -2.29
CA LEU A 117 14.51 -1.42 -0.92
C LEU A 117 15.84 -2.11 -0.61
N ARG A 118 16.93 -1.36 -0.76
CA ARG A 118 18.30 -1.90 -0.75
C ARG A 118 18.81 -2.34 0.62
N CYS A 119 18.22 -1.84 1.69
CA CYS A 119 18.61 -2.17 3.06
C CYS A 119 17.54 -3.01 3.74
N GLU A 120 17.95 -3.97 4.56
CA GLU A 120 17.07 -4.58 5.55
C GLU A 120 16.91 -3.64 6.73
N GLY A 121 15.72 -3.64 7.34
CA GLY A 121 15.39 -2.80 8.48
C GLY A 121 14.20 -1.89 8.23
N GLU A 122 14.04 -0.90 9.10
CA GLU A 122 12.88 -0.03 9.11
C GLU A 122 13.05 1.16 8.14
N TYR A 123 12.10 1.29 7.24
CA TYR A 123 11.87 2.47 6.42
C TYR A 123 10.75 3.29 7.04
N THR A 124 10.99 4.55 7.29
CA THR A 124 9.98 5.48 7.79
C THR A 124 9.61 6.45 6.68
N MET A 125 8.31 6.58 6.42
CA MET A 125 7.79 7.53 5.44
C MET A 125 6.88 8.53 6.13
N VAL A 126 7.12 9.81 5.88
CA VAL A 126 6.31 10.92 6.38
C VAL A 126 5.55 11.50 5.19
N ILE A 127 4.24 11.53 5.30
CA ILE A 127 3.34 12.11 4.31
C ILE A 127 2.84 13.44 4.86
N THR A 128 3.19 14.54 4.22
CA THR A 128 2.80 15.88 4.64
C THR A 128 1.90 16.50 3.56
N PRO A 129 0.60 16.66 3.83
CA PRO A 129 -0.30 17.36 2.90
C PRO A 129 0.15 18.79 2.71
N GLN A 130 0.11 19.29 1.47
CA GLN A 130 0.42 20.68 1.15
C GLN A 130 -0.83 21.59 1.21
N GLN A 131 -1.97 21.00 1.51
CA GLN A 131 -3.26 21.67 1.67
C GLN A 131 -4.09 20.93 2.71
N SER A 132 -5.04 21.63 3.34
CA SER A 132 -6.03 20.99 4.21
C SER A 132 -6.94 20.07 3.41
N ILE A 133 -7.11 18.83 3.89
CA ILE A 133 -7.93 17.81 3.23
C ILE A 133 -9.03 17.38 4.19
N VAL A 134 -10.28 17.49 3.75
CA VAL A 134 -11.46 17.08 4.52
C VAL A 134 -11.92 15.70 4.08
N GLY A 135 -12.39 14.89 5.02
CA GLY A 135 -13.01 13.60 4.75
C GLY A 135 -12.05 12.43 4.61
N VAL A 136 -10.78 12.61 4.96
CA VAL A 136 -9.82 11.51 5.16
C VAL A 136 -9.85 11.08 6.60
N GLU A 137 -10.04 9.79 6.86
CA GLU A 137 -10.09 9.21 8.21
C GLU A 137 -8.76 8.54 8.59
N ALA A 138 -8.08 7.94 7.60
CA ALA A 138 -6.74 7.39 7.77
C ALA A 138 -5.93 7.54 6.48
N ALA A 139 -4.63 7.64 6.63
CA ALA A 139 -3.68 7.76 5.51
C ALA A 139 -2.47 6.85 5.72
N GLY A 140 -1.92 6.32 4.64
CA GLY A 140 -0.78 5.43 4.74
C GLY A 140 -0.16 5.04 3.41
N ILE A 141 0.65 4.01 3.46
CA ILE A 141 1.37 3.44 2.30
C ILE A 141 1.07 1.96 2.18
N ASN A 142 0.77 1.52 0.98
CA ASN A 142 0.73 0.13 0.59
C ASN A 142 2.06 -0.25 -0.09
N PHE A 143 2.79 -1.19 0.53
CA PHE A 143 4.00 -1.80 -0.01
C PHE A 143 3.62 -3.11 -0.70
N GLN A 144 3.42 -3.05 -2.01
CA GLN A 144 3.06 -4.21 -2.81
C GLN A 144 4.31 -4.84 -3.41
N MET A 145 4.68 -6.01 -2.89
CA MET A 145 5.84 -6.75 -3.40
C MET A 145 5.58 -7.28 -4.80
N LYS A 146 6.53 -7.05 -5.71
CA LYS A 146 6.59 -7.67 -7.04
C LYS A 146 7.41 -8.95 -6.96
N ARG A 147 6.94 -9.99 -7.58
CA ARG A 147 7.65 -11.27 -7.76
C ARG A 147 8.06 -11.48 -9.20
#